data_624b0328fc56c712d23e36614c1df128
#
_entry.id   624b0328fc56c712d23e36614c1df128
#
_cell.length_a   1.000
_cell.length_b   1.000
_cell.length_c   1.000
_cell.angle_alpha   90.00
_cell.angle_beta   90.00
_cell.angle_gamma   90.00
#
_symmetry.space_group_name_H-M   'P 1'
#
loop_
_entity.id
_entity.type
_entity.pdbx_description
1 polymer ?
#
loop_
_entity_poly.entity_id
_entity_poly.type
_entity_poly.pdbx_seq_one_letter_code
_entity_poly.pdbx_strand_id
1 'polypeptide(L)'
;MKVEVLFFATLRDLAGRDTDTVWLPTEETTVKKFRSFILERYPPLKAHLSSSITAVNEEFAFDEDPIRDQDRVAFFPPVSGGHSPPTYLHITEEPISHDRLLQSITLPETGAICLFSGVVRGRTQVNQDESLAATIETSSLEYDAYVPMAEKKMAQVVSEIRARWPKVQGVAIVQRIGQLSVGQPTVWIACASAHRDDGCFEAARYGIDRLKEIVPIWKREYQATDQHWVEGAYVPQRTDRKYG
;
A
#
# COMPACT_ATOMS: atom_id res chain seq x y z
N MET A 1 -22.02 -13.59 36.91
CA MET A 1 -21.19 -14.12 35.82
C MET A 1 -19.73 -13.70 35.97
N LYS A 2 -18.83 -14.51 35.50
CA LYS A 2 -17.39 -14.28 35.48
C LYS A 2 -16.98 -13.91 34.04
N VAL A 3 -16.26 -12.81 33.86
CA VAL A 3 -15.78 -12.35 32.54
C VAL A 3 -14.28 -12.08 32.62
N GLU A 4 -13.53 -12.59 31.67
CA GLU A 4 -12.13 -12.24 31.50
C GLU A 4 -12.01 -10.98 30.64
N VAL A 5 -11.29 -9.97 31.12
CA VAL A 5 -11.10 -8.69 30.42
C VAL A 5 -9.65 -8.59 29.99
N LEU A 6 -9.43 -8.23 28.72
CA LEU A 6 -8.11 -8.02 28.15
C LEU A 6 -7.97 -6.56 27.70
N PHE A 7 -6.85 -5.94 28.05
CA PHE A 7 -6.52 -4.57 27.68
C PHE A 7 -5.27 -4.57 26.77
N PHE A 8 -5.33 -3.83 25.66
CA PHE A 8 -4.24 -3.76 24.70
C PHE A 8 -3.74 -2.33 24.53
N ALA A 9 -2.47 -2.20 24.14
CA ALA A 9 -1.78 -0.95 23.82
C ALA A 9 -2.02 0.11 24.95
N THR A 10 -2.39 1.34 24.58
CA THR A 10 -2.61 2.44 25.54
C THR A 10 -3.60 2.08 26.66
N LEU A 11 -4.62 1.25 26.38
CA LEU A 11 -5.59 0.84 27.42
C LEU A 11 -4.94 -0.08 28.45
N ARG A 12 -4.00 -0.94 28.08
CA ARG A 12 -3.21 -1.76 28.99
C ARG A 12 -2.34 -0.87 29.92
N ASP A 13 -1.69 0.12 29.34
CA ASP A 13 -0.82 1.03 30.11
C ASP A 13 -1.63 1.84 31.15
N LEU A 14 -2.83 2.30 30.76
CA LEU A 14 -3.75 3.05 31.62
C LEU A 14 -4.45 2.17 32.68
N ALA A 15 -4.75 0.91 32.35
CA ALA A 15 -5.32 -0.05 33.29
C ALA A 15 -4.28 -0.61 34.27
N GLY A 16 -2.97 -0.48 33.93
CA GLY A 16 -1.86 -1.03 34.70
C GLY A 16 -1.75 -2.55 34.66
N ARG A 17 -2.44 -3.19 33.73
CA ARG A 17 -2.45 -4.66 33.53
C ARG A 17 -2.95 -5.02 32.14
N ASP A 18 -2.56 -6.18 31.64
CA ASP A 18 -3.00 -6.77 30.37
C ASP A 18 -4.31 -7.54 30.49
N THR A 19 -4.56 -8.16 31.63
CA THR A 19 -5.75 -8.97 31.90
C THR A 19 -6.32 -8.70 33.28
N ASP A 20 -7.64 -8.87 33.41
CA ASP A 20 -8.34 -8.92 34.70
C ASP A 20 -9.52 -9.91 34.62
N THR A 21 -9.91 -10.44 35.78
CA THR A 21 -11.13 -11.23 35.93
C THR A 21 -12.14 -10.44 36.71
N VAL A 22 -13.28 -10.14 36.12
CA VAL A 22 -14.35 -9.38 36.78
C VAL A 22 -15.58 -10.28 37.05
N TRP A 23 -16.25 -9.98 38.16
CA TRP A 23 -17.45 -10.67 38.59
C TRP A 23 -18.61 -9.69 38.55
N LEU A 24 -19.67 -10.03 37.82
CA LEU A 24 -20.90 -9.24 37.76
C LEU A 24 -22.03 -10.01 38.45
N PRO A 25 -22.97 -9.32 39.11
CA PRO A 25 -24.09 -9.95 39.82
C PRO A 25 -25.24 -10.37 38.88
N THR A 26 -25.03 -10.38 37.58
CA THR A 26 -26.01 -10.73 36.55
C THR A 26 -25.51 -11.93 35.75
N GLU A 27 -26.41 -12.68 35.08
CA GLU A 27 -26.08 -13.79 34.18
C GLU A 27 -25.72 -13.36 32.77
N GLU A 28 -26.20 -12.16 32.36
CA GLU A 28 -25.94 -11.58 31.06
C GLU A 28 -25.92 -10.03 31.15
N THR A 29 -25.11 -9.38 30.30
CA THR A 29 -25.09 -7.92 30.16
C THR A 29 -24.81 -7.55 28.71
N THR A 30 -24.95 -6.26 28.33
CA THR A 30 -24.52 -5.79 27.00
C THR A 30 -23.12 -5.18 27.06
N VAL A 31 -22.44 -5.14 25.91
CA VAL A 31 -21.13 -4.47 25.76
C VAL A 31 -21.16 -3.05 26.32
N LYS A 32 -22.21 -2.29 26.05
CA LYS A 32 -22.39 -0.91 26.54
C LYS A 32 -22.41 -0.84 28.07
N LYS A 33 -23.19 -1.68 28.73
CA LYS A 33 -23.27 -1.72 30.19
C LYS A 33 -21.96 -2.22 30.81
N PHE A 34 -21.35 -3.22 30.17
CA PHE A 34 -20.07 -3.74 30.61
C PHE A 34 -18.95 -2.70 30.48
N ARG A 35 -18.94 -1.91 29.42
CA ARG A 35 -18.01 -0.79 29.24
C ARG A 35 -18.16 0.25 30.35
N SER A 36 -19.39 0.57 30.74
CA SER A 36 -19.63 1.48 31.87
C SER A 36 -19.09 0.92 33.19
N PHE A 37 -19.30 -0.37 33.45
CA PHE A 37 -18.74 -1.05 34.61
C PHE A 37 -17.20 -1.01 34.65
N ILE A 38 -16.56 -1.23 33.51
CA ILE A 38 -15.10 -1.13 33.37
C ILE A 38 -14.60 0.31 33.60
N LEU A 39 -15.34 1.32 33.18
CA LEU A 39 -14.98 2.73 33.43
C LEU A 39 -15.05 3.09 34.92
N GLU A 40 -16.00 2.53 35.66
CA GLU A 40 -16.09 2.72 37.12
C GLU A 40 -14.90 2.05 37.83
N ARG A 41 -14.50 0.87 37.37
CA ARG A 41 -13.40 0.10 37.94
C ARG A 41 -12.01 0.66 37.57
N TYR A 42 -11.89 1.22 36.37
CA TYR A 42 -10.65 1.79 35.81
C TYR A 42 -10.86 3.25 35.34
N PRO A 43 -10.99 4.22 36.24
CA PRO A 43 -11.24 5.62 35.88
C PRO A 43 -10.25 6.23 34.87
N PRO A 44 -8.93 5.85 34.85
CA PRO A 44 -7.98 6.38 33.86
C PRO A 44 -8.34 6.04 32.41
N LEU A 45 -9.17 5.01 32.16
CA LEU A 45 -9.60 4.64 30.81
C LEU A 45 -10.65 5.59 30.22
N LYS A 46 -11.22 6.52 31.00
CA LYS A 46 -12.38 7.35 30.60
C LYS A 46 -12.19 8.09 29.29
N ALA A 47 -10.99 8.63 29.04
CA ALA A 47 -10.70 9.38 27.81
C ALA A 47 -10.54 8.50 26.56
N HIS A 48 -10.29 7.20 26.73
CA HIS A 48 -9.89 6.32 25.65
C HIS A 48 -10.88 5.16 25.41
N LEU A 49 -11.58 4.69 26.44
CA LEU A 49 -12.46 3.53 26.32
C LEU A 49 -13.68 3.81 25.44
N SER A 50 -14.18 5.06 25.40
CA SER A 50 -15.32 5.45 24.55
C SER A 50 -15.03 5.33 23.06
N SER A 51 -13.78 5.51 22.65
CA SER A 51 -13.31 5.38 21.25
C SER A 51 -12.65 4.02 20.98
N SER A 52 -12.59 3.13 21.97
CA SER A 52 -11.98 1.81 21.81
C SER A 52 -12.89 0.86 21.04
N ILE A 53 -12.26 -0.10 20.38
CA ILE A 53 -12.93 -1.26 19.78
C ILE A 53 -13.08 -2.31 20.86
N THR A 54 -14.22 -3.01 20.85
CA THR A 54 -14.49 -4.16 21.72
C THR A 54 -14.58 -5.43 20.89
N ALA A 55 -13.99 -6.51 21.40
CA ALA A 55 -14.23 -7.85 20.87
C ALA A 55 -14.69 -8.77 22.01
N VAL A 56 -15.60 -9.68 21.70
CA VAL A 56 -16.07 -10.76 22.60
C VAL A 56 -15.72 -12.08 21.94
N ASN A 57 -14.96 -12.91 22.63
CA ASN A 57 -14.52 -14.22 22.13
C ASN A 57 -13.88 -14.15 20.73
N GLU A 58 -12.97 -13.14 20.55
CA GLU A 58 -12.18 -12.92 19.33
C GLU A 58 -12.98 -12.36 18.13
N GLU A 59 -14.27 -12.02 18.31
CA GLU A 59 -15.10 -11.36 17.29
C GLU A 59 -15.42 -9.92 17.68
N PHE A 60 -15.51 -9.01 16.69
CA PHE A 60 -15.91 -7.62 16.95
C PHE A 60 -17.32 -7.58 17.56
N ALA A 61 -17.49 -6.79 18.63
CA ALA A 61 -18.73 -6.64 19.34
C ALA A 61 -19.16 -5.17 19.46
N PHE A 62 -20.45 -4.93 19.32
CA PHE A 62 -21.09 -3.62 19.32
C PHE A 62 -21.88 -3.40 20.61
N ASP A 63 -22.33 -2.18 20.87
CA ASP A 63 -22.91 -1.76 22.15
C ASP A 63 -24.06 -2.63 22.66
N GLU A 64 -24.88 -3.17 21.77
CA GLU A 64 -26.06 -3.97 22.16
C GLU A 64 -25.77 -5.48 22.18
N ASP A 65 -24.58 -5.92 21.79
CA ASP A 65 -24.22 -7.34 21.79
C ASP A 65 -24.14 -7.89 23.21
N PRO A 66 -24.60 -9.13 23.45
CA PRO A 66 -24.60 -9.75 24.76
C PRO A 66 -23.19 -10.21 25.19
N ILE A 67 -22.94 -10.07 26.49
CA ILE A 67 -21.80 -10.69 27.18
C ILE A 67 -22.35 -11.68 28.22
N ARG A 68 -21.82 -12.88 28.23
CA ARG A 68 -22.27 -14.01 29.06
C ARG A 68 -21.20 -14.52 30.01
N ASP A 69 -21.57 -15.44 30.86
CA ASP A 69 -20.62 -16.10 31.77
C ASP A 69 -19.49 -16.79 31.01
N GLN A 70 -18.26 -16.65 31.48
CA GLN A 70 -17.01 -17.16 30.90
C GLN A 70 -16.57 -16.49 29.60
N ASP A 71 -17.24 -15.44 29.12
CA ASP A 71 -16.78 -14.69 27.93
C ASP A 71 -15.45 -13.98 28.19
N ARG A 72 -14.69 -13.83 27.11
CA ARG A 72 -13.46 -13.02 27.05
C ARG A 72 -13.75 -11.74 26.31
N VAL A 73 -13.62 -10.61 26.99
CA VAL A 73 -13.87 -9.29 26.43
C VAL A 73 -12.56 -8.52 26.28
N ALA A 74 -12.20 -8.19 25.07
CA ALA A 74 -11.01 -7.45 24.75
C ALA A 74 -11.34 -5.98 24.41
N PHE A 75 -10.59 -5.05 25.02
CA PHE A 75 -10.62 -3.64 24.68
C PHE A 75 -9.27 -3.23 24.08
N PHE A 76 -9.33 -2.63 22.91
CA PHE A 76 -8.14 -2.10 22.23
C PHE A 76 -8.46 -0.77 21.56
N PRO A 77 -7.48 0.15 21.48
CA PRO A 77 -7.69 1.38 20.72
C PRO A 77 -7.96 1.02 19.26
N PRO A 78 -8.59 1.93 18.49
CA PRO A 78 -8.62 1.77 17.05
C PRO A 78 -7.23 1.38 16.58
N VAL A 79 -7.16 0.26 15.86
CA VAL A 79 -5.86 -0.22 15.36
C VAL A 79 -5.25 0.90 14.53
N SER A 80 -4.03 1.33 14.86
CA SER A 80 -3.25 2.30 14.09
C SER A 80 -2.89 1.81 12.67
N GLY A 81 -3.49 0.71 12.26
CA GLY A 81 -3.49 0.11 10.94
C GLY A 81 -4.81 0.24 10.19
N GLY A 82 -5.69 1.14 10.61
CA GLY A 82 -7.04 1.31 10.06
C GLY A 82 -7.16 2.16 8.83
N HIS A 83 -6.33 2.21 7.91
CA HIS A 83 -6.44 2.33 6.45
C HIS A 83 -5.10 1.81 5.96
N SER A 84 -5.12 0.69 5.27
CA SER A 84 -3.93 0.30 4.50
C SER A 84 -3.48 1.54 3.75
N PRO A 85 -2.22 1.97 3.89
CA PRO A 85 -1.75 3.19 3.25
C PRO A 85 -2.16 3.17 1.77
N PRO A 86 -2.71 4.27 1.22
CA PRO A 86 -3.28 4.28 -0.12
C PRO A 86 -2.36 3.64 -1.14
N THR A 87 -2.86 2.61 -1.82
CA THR A 87 -2.12 1.88 -2.84
C THR A 87 -2.98 1.75 -4.08
N TYR A 88 -2.45 2.20 -5.22
CA TYR A 88 -3.12 2.05 -6.50
C TYR A 88 -2.19 1.33 -7.48
N LEU A 89 -2.51 0.06 -7.78
CA LEU A 89 -1.79 -0.77 -8.75
C LEU A 89 -2.71 -1.06 -9.91
N HIS A 90 -2.24 -0.82 -11.13
CA HIS A 90 -3.07 -1.06 -12.30
C HIS A 90 -2.23 -1.38 -13.54
N ILE A 91 -2.66 -2.41 -14.29
CA ILE A 91 -2.15 -2.73 -15.62
C ILE A 91 -3.30 -2.53 -16.60
N THR A 92 -3.12 -1.73 -17.65
CA THR A 92 -4.23 -1.30 -18.51
C THR A 92 -3.79 -1.01 -19.93
N GLU A 93 -4.68 -1.23 -20.88
CA GLU A 93 -4.55 -0.74 -22.26
C GLU A 93 -5.06 0.70 -22.40
N GLU A 94 -5.92 1.14 -21.47
CA GLU A 94 -6.56 2.43 -21.51
C GLU A 94 -5.60 3.58 -21.12
N PRO A 95 -5.86 4.81 -21.61
CA PRO A 95 -5.12 5.99 -21.17
C PRO A 95 -5.20 6.19 -19.65
N ILE A 96 -4.06 6.51 -19.06
CA ILE A 96 -3.98 6.75 -17.62
C ILE A 96 -4.50 8.17 -17.31
N SER A 97 -5.41 8.30 -16.34
CA SER A 97 -5.88 9.59 -15.83
C SER A 97 -5.01 10.08 -14.68
N HIS A 98 -4.35 11.25 -14.85
CA HIS A 98 -3.56 11.90 -13.80
C HIS A 98 -4.40 12.15 -12.54
N ASP A 99 -5.58 12.75 -12.71
CA ASP A 99 -6.42 13.14 -11.59
C ASP A 99 -6.85 11.92 -10.76
N ARG A 100 -7.27 10.86 -11.44
CA ARG A 100 -7.65 9.61 -10.77
C ARG A 100 -6.48 9.00 -10.01
N LEU A 101 -5.29 9.00 -10.60
CA LEU A 101 -4.08 8.48 -9.97
C LEU A 101 -3.72 9.29 -8.72
N LEU A 102 -3.68 10.62 -8.83
CA LEU A 102 -3.33 11.48 -7.70
C LEU A 102 -4.36 11.38 -6.58
N GLN A 103 -5.66 11.41 -6.90
CA GLN A 103 -6.73 11.24 -5.91
C GLN A 103 -6.64 9.90 -5.17
N SER A 104 -6.22 8.82 -5.85
CA SER A 104 -6.15 7.48 -5.24
C SER A 104 -5.09 7.33 -4.16
N ILE A 105 -4.10 8.24 -4.09
CA ILE A 105 -2.98 8.18 -3.13
C ILE A 105 -2.89 9.39 -2.22
N THR A 106 -3.80 10.35 -2.35
CA THR A 106 -3.83 11.58 -1.54
C THR A 106 -4.63 11.35 -0.27
N LEU A 107 -4.07 11.71 0.87
CA LEU A 107 -4.70 11.81 2.18
C LEU A 107 -4.86 13.27 2.57
N PRO A 108 -5.69 13.61 3.58
CA PRO A 108 -5.81 14.98 4.09
C PRO A 108 -4.48 15.59 4.53
N GLU A 109 -3.53 14.76 4.97
CA GLU A 109 -2.20 15.16 5.44
C GLU A 109 -1.15 15.20 4.32
N THR A 110 -1.50 14.82 3.09
CA THR A 110 -0.54 14.80 1.98
C THR A 110 -0.24 16.20 1.52
N GLY A 111 1.03 16.61 1.63
CA GLY A 111 1.52 17.91 1.19
C GLY A 111 2.46 17.85 -0.03
N ALA A 112 2.91 16.65 -0.42
CA ALA A 112 3.81 16.46 -1.55
C ALA A 112 3.54 15.16 -2.29
N ILE A 113 3.58 15.21 -3.63
CA ILE A 113 3.52 14.02 -4.49
C ILE A 113 4.63 14.14 -5.54
N CYS A 114 5.46 13.09 -5.63
CA CYS A 114 6.40 12.93 -6.73
C CYS A 114 5.81 11.94 -7.74
N LEU A 115 5.70 12.38 -9.01
CA LEU A 115 5.22 11.54 -10.12
C LEU A 115 6.34 11.35 -11.14
N PHE A 116 6.74 10.11 -11.36
CA PHE A 116 7.52 9.72 -12.53
C PHE A 116 6.59 9.26 -13.64
N SER A 117 6.78 9.77 -14.85
CA SER A 117 6.09 9.32 -16.06
C SER A 117 7.10 8.88 -17.12
N GLY A 118 7.09 7.61 -17.49
CA GLY A 118 7.79 7.10 -18.67
C GLY A 118 6.94 7.33 -19.92
N VAL A 119 7.56 7.80 -21.01
CA VAL A 119 6.87 8.05 -22.29
C VAL A 119 7.58 7.36 -23.45
N VAL A 120 6.84 7.07 -24.52
CA VAL A 120 7.42 6.54 -25.76
C VAL A 120 8.25 7.62 -26.43
N ARG A 121 9.54 7.34 -26.63
CA ARG A 121 10.46 8.23 -27.37
C ARG A 121 10.41 7.92 -28.85
N GLY A 122 10.36 8.97 -29.69
CA GLY A 122 10.40 8.83 -31.13
C GLY A 122 11.81 8.68 -31.71
N ARG A 123 12.85 9.01 -30.94
CA ARG A 123 14.25 8.93 -31.39
C ARG A 123 15.14 8.39 -30.27
N THR A 124 15.98 7.42 -30.63
CA THR A 124 16.99 6.86 -29.72
C THR A 124 18.36 6.97 -30.38
N GLN A 125 19.32 7.58 -29.71
CA GLN A 125 20.71 7.58 -30.16
C GLN A 125 21.37 6.29 -29.71
N VAL A 126 21.94 5.52 -30.63
CA VAL A 126 22.75 4.35 -30.33
C VAL A 126 24.19 4.79 -30.33
N ASN A 127 24.79 4.90 -29.14
CA ASN A 127 26.22 5.14 -28.98
C ASN A 127 26.98 3.87 -29.33
N GLN A 128 27.41 3.74 -30.57
CA GLN A 128 28.54 2.89 -30.95
C GLN A 128 29.59 3.83 -31.51
N ASP A 129 30.58 4.17 -30.70
CA ASP A 129 31.69 5.12 -31.02
C ASP A 129 31.25 6.56 -31.44
N GLU A 130 31.91 7.57 -30.86
CA GLU A 130 31.60 9.01 -31.05
C GLU A 130 31.63 9.50 -32.53
N SER A 131 31.99 8.65 -33.48
CA SER A 131 32.11 9.03 -34.89
C SER A 131 30.93 8.66 -35.79
N LEU A 132 29.97 7.83 -35.33
CA LEU A 132 28.78 7.40 -36.09
C LEU A 132 27.59 7.19 -35.17
N ALA A 133 27.02 8.26 -34.67
CA ALA A 133 25.75 8.24 -33.93
C ALA A 133 24.61 7.90 -34.91
N ALA A 134 24.21 6.65 -35.00
CA ALA A 134 23.00 6.26 -35.70
C ALA A 134 21.78 6.65 -34.84
N THR A 135 20.88 7.44 -35.39
CA THR A 135 19.59 7.75 -34.77
C THR A 135 18.58 6.73 -35.27
N ILE A 136 18.01 5.97 -34.33
CA ILE A 136 16.90 5.06 -34.60
C ILE A 136 15.60 5.83 -34.41
N GLU A 137 14.73 5.84 -35.42
CA GLU A 137 13.38 6.39 -35.34
C GLU A 137 12.38 5.28 -34.96
N THR A 138 11.74 5.44 -33.80
CA THR A 138 10.71 4.57 -33.29
C THR A 138 9.35 5.14 -33.67
N SER A 139 8.50 4.34 -34.32
CA SER A 139 7.12 4.72 -34.65
C SER A 139 6.15 4.44 -33.50
N SER A 140 6.32 3.30 -32.82
CA SER A 140 5.52 2.91 -31.68
C SER A 140 6.26 1.86 -30.84
N LEU A 141 5.80 1.68 -29.58
CA LEU A 141 6.17 0.55 -28.73
C LEU A 141 4.94 -0.30 -28.45
N GLU A 142 5.12 -1.60 -28.37
CA GLU A 142 4.12 -2.52 -27.84
C GLU A 142 4.63 -3.10 -26.52
N TYR A 143 3.80 -3.03 -25.51
CA TYR A 143 4.09 -3.61 -24.19
C TYR A 143 3.23 -4.84 -23.97
N ASP A 144 3.84 -5.91 -23.48
CA ASP A 144 3.18 -7.12 -23.03
C ASP A 144 3.57 -7.42 -21.60
N ALA A 145 2.68 -8.10 -20.83
CA ALA A 145 2.89 -8.39 -19.43
C ALA A 145 2.31 -9.75 -19.03
N TYR A 146 3.01 -10.47 -18.17
CA TYR A 146 2.40 -11.57 -17.43
C TYR A 146 1.62 -11.00 -16.23
N VAL A 147 0.38 -10.54 -16.49
CA VAL A 147 -0.42 -9.72 -15.57
C VAL A 147 -0.49 -10.28 -14.14
N PRO A 148 -0.81 -11.57 -13.88
CA PRO A 148 -0.92 -12.08 -12.51
C PRO A 148 0.39 -12.00 -11.72
N MET A 149 1.52 -12.18 -12.37
CA MET A 149 2.83 -12.05 -11.73
C MET A 149 3.26 -10.60 -11.63
N ALA A 150 2.95 -9.79 -12.64
CA ALA A 150 3.27 -8.37 -12.66
C ALA A 150 2.59 -7.63 -11.50
N GLU A 151 1.30 -7.88 -11.25
CA GLU A 151 0.57 -7.29 -10.10
C GLU A 151 1.21 -7.67 -8.75
N LYS A 152 1.57 -8.93 -8.56
CA LYS A 152 2.27 -9.39 -7.35
C LYS A 152 3.61 -8.70 -7.17
N LYS A 153 4.37 -8.52 -8.26
CA LYS A 153 5.67 -7.85 -8.23
C LYS A 153 5.53 -6.35 -8.03
N MET A 154 4.52 -5.70 -8.58
CA MET A 154 4.20 -4.30 -8.28
C MET A 154 3.87 -4.12 -6.78
N ALA A 155 3.09 -5.02 -6.19
CA ALA A 155 2.82 -5.02 -4.75
C ALA A 155 4.10 -5.23 -3.92
N GLN A 156 5.04 -6.06 -4.38
CA GLN A 156 6.36 -6.22 -3.77
C GLN A 156 7.14 -4.89 -3.80
N VAL A 157 7.18 -4.20 -4.94
CA VAL A 157 7.83 -2.88 -5.06
C VAL A 157 7.26 -1.88 -4.05
N VAL A 158 5.93 -1.84 -3.89
CA VAL A 158 5.28 -0.98 -2.88
C VAL A 158 5.71 -1.33 -1.47
N SER A 159 5.78 -2.62 -1.13
CA SER A 159 6.24 -3.07 0.19
C SER A 159 7.69 -2.69 0.47
N GLU A 160 8.55 -2.81 -0.54
CA GLU A 160 9.96 -2.40 -0.46
C GLU A 160 10.10 -0.88 -0.30
N ILE A 161 9.28 -0.07 -1.00
CA ILE A 161 9.22 1.39 -0.85
C ILE A 161 8.88 1.75 0.60
N ARG A 162 7.81 1.19 1.15
CA ARG A 162 7.35 1.50 2.51
C ARG A 162 8.33 1.08 3.60
N ALA A 163 9.03 -0.03 3.39
CA ALA A 163 10.07 -0.48 4.32
C ALA A 163 11.27 0.49 4.37
N ARG A 164 11.61 1.15 3.24
CA ARG A 164 12.73 2.08 3.14
C ARG A 164 12.36 3.52 3.50
N TRP A 165 11.15 3.93 3.16
CA TRP A 165 10.62 5.28 3.41
C TRP A 165 9.28 5.18 4.17
N PRO A 166 9.31 4.95 5.49
CA PRO A 166 8.10 4.74 6.30
C PRO A 166 7.14 5.94 6.33
N LYS A 167 7.62 7.13 5.94
CA LYS A 167 6.82 8.35 5.86
C LYS A 167 6.08 8.51 4.52
N VAL A 168 6.33 7.64 3.54
CA VAL A 168 5.56 7.62 2.30
C VAL A 168 4.17 7.10 2.60
N GLN A 169 3.18 7.96 2.42
CA GLN A 169 1.78 7.72 2.74
C GLN A 169 1.08 6.92 1.65
N GLY A 170 1.18 7.35 0.40
CA GLY A 170 0.52 6.76 -0.75
C GLY A 170 1.49 6.34 -1.85
N VAL A 171 1.20 5.22 -2.52
CA VAL A 171 1.99 4.75 -3.67
C VAL A 171 1.06 4.30 -4.78
N ALA A 172 1.28 4.83 -5.99
CA ALA A 172 0.62 4.35 -7.20
C ALA A 172 1.65 3.84 -8.21
N ILE A 173 1.35 2.70 -8.83
CA ILE A 173 2.09 2.15 -9.96
C ILE A 173 1.08 1.77 -11.03
N VAL A 174 1.17 2.41 -12.19
CA VAL A 174 0.31 2.09 -13.34
C VAL A 174 1.18 1.79 -14.55
N GLN A 175 0.97 0.65 -15.15
CA GLN A 175 1.64 0.23 -16.37
C GLN A 175 0.65 0.10 -17.51
N ARG A 176 0.94 0.73 -18.63
CA ARG A 176 0.20 0.49 -19.87
C ARG A 176 0.78 -0.68 -20.65
N ILE A 177 -0.11 -1.47 -21.22
CA ILE A 177 0.19 -2.56 -22.15
C ILE A 177 -0.47 -2.27 -23.50
N GLY A 178 -0.19 -3.12 -24.50
CA GLY A 178 -0.63 -2.91 -25.87
C GLY A 178 0.24 -1.90 -26.63
N GLN A 179 -0.24 -1.46 -27.79
CA GLN A 179 0.50 -0.59 -28.70
C GLN A 179 0.37 0.88 -28.31
N LEU A 180 1.50 1.57 -28.15
CA LEU A 180 1.61 2.96 -27.72
C LEU A 180 2.38 3.79 -28.74
N SER A 181 1.81 4.91 -29.17
CA SER A 181 2.44 5.87 -30.06
C SER A 181 3.45 6.76 -29.33
N VAL A 182 4.34 7.37 -30.10
CA VAL A 182 5.30 8.37 -29.60
C VAL A 182 4.61 9.46 -28.77
N GLY A 183 5.19 9.79 -27.63
CA GLY A 183 4.69 10.78 -26.68
C GLY A 183 3.63 10.24 -25.69
N GLN A 184 3.11 9.04 -25.90
CA GLN A 184 2.15 8.45 -24.96
C GLN A 184 2.85 7.94 -23.68
N PRO A 185 2.23 8.12 -22.50
CA PRO A 185 2.71 7.55 -21.26
C PRO A 185 2.67 6.02 -21.29
N THR A 186 3.72 5.38 -20.80
CA THR A 186 3.86 3.92 -20.72
C THR A 186 3.71 3.41 -19.29
N VAL A 187 4.25 4.16 -18.32
CA VAL A 187 4.28 3.81 -16.91
C VAL A 187 4.22 5.06 -16.06
N TRP A 188 3.50 5.00 -14.95
CA TRP A 188 3.53 6.02 -13.92
C TRP A 188 3.82 5.40 -12.57
N ILE A 189 4.69 6.08 -11.82
CA ILE A 189 4.96 5.79 -10.42
C ILE A 189 4.80 7.08 -9.64
N ALA A 190 3.87 7.09 -8.71
CA ALA A 190 3.65 8.24 -7.85
C ALA A 190 3.79 7.83 -6.37
N CYS A 191 4.50 8.67 -5.61
CA CYS A 191 4.68 8.52 -4.18
C CYS A 191 4.25 9.81 -3.49
N ALA A 192 3.36 9.68 -2.49
CA ALA A 192 2.80 10.77 -1.71
C ALA A 192 3.36 10.77 -0.29
N SER A 193 3.61 11.95 0.27
CA SER A 193 4.08 12.15 1.64
C SER A 193 3.55 13.45 2.24
N ALA A 194 3.66 13.63 3.56
CA ALA A 194 3.28 14.88 4.22
C ALA A 194 4.17 16.05 3.80
N HIS A 195 5.47 15.80 3.67
CA HIS A 195 6.45 16.81 3.27
C HIS A 195 7.33 16.29 2.12
N ARG A 196 7.84 17.20 1.28
CA ARG A 196 8.68 16.87 0.11
C ARG A 196 9.98 16.13 0.47
N ASP A 197 10.47 16.32 1.70
CA ASP A 197 11.70 15.72 2.25
C ASP A 197 11.45 14.42 3.03
N ASP A 198 10.23 13.90 3.01
CA ASP A 198 9.86 12.60 3.63
C ASP A 198 10.15 11.40 2.71
N GLY A 199 10.89 11.60 1.61
CA GLY A 199 11.40 10.53 0.75
C GLY A 199 10.56 10.21 -0.48
N CYS A 200 9.57 11.04 -0.87
CA CYS A 200 8.72 10.77 -2.03
C CYS A 200 9.49 10.77 -3.37
N PHE A 201 10.57 11.57 -3.51
CA PHE A 201 11.40 11.60 -4.71
C PHE A 201 12.22 10.33 -4.87
N GLU A 202 12.92 9.93 -3.80
CA GLU A 202 13.74 8.72 -3.75
C GLU A 202 12.89 7.47 -3.91
N ALA A 203 11.70 7.45 -3.30
CA ALA A 203 10.73 6.37 -3.43
C ALA A 203 10.22 6.22 -4.86
N ALA A 204 9.88 7.31 -5.54
CA ALA A 204 9.44 7.27 -6.93
C ALA A 204 10.56 6.80 -7.88
N ARG A 205 11.79 7.27 -7.66
CA ARG A 205 12.97 6.81 -8.40
C ARG A 205 13.23 5.31 -8.18
N TYR A 206 13.27 4.89 -6.90
CA TYR A 206 13.43 3.47 -6.58
C TYR A 206 12.33 2.62 -7.21
N GLY A 207 11.09 3.10 -7.16
CA GLY A 207 9.94 2.41 -7.73
C GLY A 207 10.10 2.09 -9.21
N ILE A 208 10.55 3.06 -10.03
CA ILE A 208 10.75 2.82 -11.47
C ILE A 208 11.95 1.90 -11.73
N ASP A 209 13.06 2.08 -11.01
CA ASP A 209 14.24 1.25 -11.18
C ASP A 209 13.91 -0.22 -10.82
N ARG A 210 13.25 -0.43 -9.67
CA ARG A 210 12.87 -1.76 -9.19
C ARG A 210 11.79 -2.42 -10.04
N LEU A 211 10.82 -1.64 -10.54
CA LEU A 211 9.81 -2.14 -11.47
C LEU A 211 10.46 -2.76 -12.72
N LYS A 212 11.44 -2.07 -13.30
CA LYS A 212 12.17 -2.55 -14.49
C LYS A 212 13.00 -3.80 -14.22
N GLU A 213 13.37 -4.06 -12.98
CA GLU A 213 14.14 -5.24 -12.60
C GLU A 213 13.25 -6.48 -12.46
N ILE A 214 12.15 -6.37 -11.68
CA ILE A 214 11.44 -7.57 -11.22
C ILE A 214 10.04 -7.78 -11.80
N VAL A 215 9.44 -6.74 -12.40
CA VAL A 215 8.09 -6.86 -12.94
C VAL A 215 8.14 -7.41 -14.37
N PRO A 216 7.48 -8.54 -14.66
CA PRO A 216 7.55 -9.20 -15.97
C PRO A 216 6.72 -8.43 -17.01
N ILE A 217 7.36 -7.43 -17.58
CA ILE A 217 6.85 -6.57 -18.64
C ILE A 217 7.90 -6.55 -19.74
N TRP A 218 7.47 -6.82 -20.95
CA TRP A 218 8.31 -6.80 -22.14
C TRP A 218 7.87 -5.70 -23.08
N LYS A 219 8.79 -5.22 -23.91
CA LYS A 219 8.49 -4.24 -24.94
C LYS A 219 9.02 -4.68 -26.29
N ARG A 220 8.22 -4.49 -27.33
CA ARG A 220 8.59 -4.61 -28.72
C ARG A 220 8.67 -3.20 -29.31
N GLU A 221 9.73 -2.91 -30.02
CA GLU A 221 9.93 -1.65 -30.73
C GLU A 221 9.60 -1.80 -32.19
N TYR A 222 8.78 -0.89 -32.71
CA TYR A 222 8.42 -0.80 -34.12
C TYR A 222 9.14 0.39 -34.74
N GLN A 223 9.90 0.10 -35.80
CA GLN A 223 10.60 1.07 -36.63
C GLN A 223 9.95 1.05 -38.03
N ALA A 224 10.34 1.97 -38.91
CA ALA A 224 9.75 2.06 -40.25
C ALA A 224 9.93 0.77 -41.10
N THR A 225 11.00 0.01 -40.88
CA THR A 225 11.38 -1.19 -41.69
C THR A 225 11.62 -2.43 -40.83
N ASP A 226 11.56 -2.34 -39.48
CA ASP A 226 11.90 -3.43 -38.58
C ASP A 226 11.06 -3.43 -37.31
N GLN A 227 10.98 -4.61 -36.67
CA GLN A 227 10.38 -4.78 -35.34
C GLN A 227 11.20 -5.79 -34.55
N HIS A 228 11.51 -5.47 -33.29
CA HIS A 228 12.27 -6.37 -32.43
C HIS A 228 11.87 -6.26 -30.95
N TRP A 229 11.99 -7.37 -30.24
CA TRP A 229 11.85 -7.37 -28.79
C TRP A 229 13.09 -6.78 -28.15
N VAL A 230 12.88 -5.90 -27.20
CA VAL A 230 13.97 -5.31 -26.41
C VAL A 230 14.18 -6.16 -25.17
N GLU A 231 15.29 -6.89 -25.13
CA GLU A 231 15.64 -7.74 -24.00
C GLU A 231 16.12 -6.90 -22.81
N GLY A 232 15.66 -7.28 -21.61
CA GLY A 232 16.15 -6.72 -20.35
C GLY A 232 17.42 -7.46 -19.89
N ALA A 233 18.32 -6.74 -19.21
CA ALA A 233 19.58 -7.30 -18.68
C ALA A 233 19.41 -7.91 -17.27
N TYR A 234 18.26 -7.77 -16.63
CA TYR A 234 18.08 -8.21 -15.25
C TYR A 234 17.89 -9.71 -15.13
N VAL A 235 18.69 -10.33 -14.24
CA VAL A 235 18.56 -11.75 -13.85
C VAL A 235 17.97 -11.81 -12.44
N PRO A 236 16.80 -12.47 -12.24
CA PRO A 236 16.15 -12.57 -10.96
C PRO A 236 17.03 -13.23 -9.87
N GLN A 237 17.01 -12.69 -8.67
CA GLN A 237 17.73 -13.18 -7.50
C GLN A 237 16.80 -13.94 -6.54
N ARG A 238 17.37 -14.73 -5.63
CA ARG A 238 16.58 -15.47 -4.62
C ARG A 238 15.76 -14.54 -3.71
N THR A 239 16.24 -13.32 -3.48
CA THR A 239 15.54 -12.28 -2.72
C THR A 239 14.25 -11.82 -3.39
N ASP A 240 14.13 -11.97 -4.71
CA ASP A 240 12.92 -11.60 -5.46
C ASP A 240 11.79 -12.63 -5.29
N ARG A 241 12.04 -13.77 -4.65
CA ARG A 241 11.02 -14.76 -4.28
C ARG A 241 10.21 -14.38 -3.04
N LYS A 242 10.64 -13.40 -2.26
CA LYS A 242 9.93 -12.98 -1.04
C LYS A 242 8.66 -12.24 -1.41
N TYR A 243 7.56 -12.74 -0.95
CA TYR A 243 6.15 -12.34 -0.96
C TYR A 243 5.30 -13.34 -1.76
N GLY A 244 5.12 -14.55 -1.17
CA GLY A 244 3.99 -15.41 -1.39
C GLY A 244 3.15 -15.37 -0.14
#